data_8b6db6f3e385b1806c1b9628108f6266
#
_entry.id   8b6db6f3e385b1806c1b9628108f6266
#
_cell.length_a   1.000
_cell.length_b   1.000
_cell.length_c   1.000
_cell.angle_alpha   90.00
_cell.angle_beta   90.00
_cell.angle_gamma   90.00
#
_symmetry.space_group_name_H-M   'P 1'
#
loop_
_entity.id
_entity.type
_entity.pdbx_description
1 polymer ?
#
loop_
_entity_poly.entity_id
_entity_poly.type
_entity_poly.pdbx_seq_one_letter_code
_entity_poly.pdbx_strand_id
1 'polypeptide(L)'
;MKGQKMVAHQMNRREFVGLSAASVAGGMLGFSPSAAAAPTGDSWDPAAPLMVTGKALRAQPVLMYRVAQRREATSWKSWGGVQDDQAAEKECGRITEELRALATQAGFPVQMLPVVKVRSPEEAAHVHERDYDCAIIYAATGSGETLKACFAPRKDRDTLVFVRHRSGPSYYWYEALSTRYLAAGNAQFLQNSHADHGPVHVDDVVVDDGGELLWRLRALYGLKNFVGARIVALGGPWGKYAPDAPQVARDRYRLNIIDVPYDDVSGRIEATLKDKDRLQAAQRMTETYLAMPDTTLMTDKEFVTNAFLLHGLFKDLMREHEAPAFTIRGCMSTILPIARTTPCLTLGLL
;
A
#
# COMPACT_ATOMS: atom_id res chain seq x y z
N MET A 1 19.05 -25.96 -41.21
CA MET A 1 18.53 -24.80 -40.47
C MET A 1 18.15 -25.26 -39.07
N LYS A 2 18.97 -24.98 -38.07
CA LYS A 2 18.74 -25.37 -36.67
C LYS A 2 17.93 -24.27 -35.97
N GLY A 3 16.72 -24.58 -35.54
CA GLY A 3 15.88 -23.65 -34.77
C GLY A 3 16.44 -23.45 -33.37
N GLN A 4 16.80 -22.24 -33.05
CA GLN A 4 17.18 -21.81 -31.71
C GLN A 4 15.90 -21.68 -30.86
N LYS A 5 15.72 -22.56 -29.87
CA LYS A 5 14.69 -22.38 -28.83
C LYS A 5 15.11 -21.24 -27.92
N MET A 6 14.36 -20.15 -27.92
CA MET A 6 14.44 -19.12 -26.88
C MET A 6 13.96 -19.72 -25.56
N VAL A 7 14.86 -19.88 -24.62
CA VAL A 7 14.54 -20.24 -23.23
C VAL A 7 14.13 -18.93 -22.55
N ALA A 8 12.84 -18.82 -22.21
CA ALA A 8 12.34 -17.75 -21.37
C ALA A 8 12.97 -17.89 -19.98
N HIS A 9 13.84 -16.97 -19.63
CA HIS A 9 14.43 -16.92 -18.29
C HIS A 9 13.35 -16.43 -17.31
N GLN A 10 12.86 -17.31 -16.46
CA GLN A 10 11.97 -16.94 -15.35
C GLN A 10 12.81 -16.28 -14.26
N MET A 11 12.73 -14.96 -14.16
CA MET A 11 13.32 -14.20 -13.05
C MET A 11 12.74 -14.69 -11.72
N ASN A 12 13.59 -15.08 -10.78
CA ASN A 12 13.18 -15.47 -9.45
C ASN A 12 12.93 -14.23 -8.56
N ARG A 13 12.20 -14.41 -7.44
CA ARG A 13 11.83 -13.31 -6.53
C ARG A 13 13.03 -12.50 -5.99
N ARG A 14 14.21 -13.09 -5.88
CA ARG A 14 15.44 -12.43 -5.39
C ARG A 14 16.05 -11.51 -6.44
N GLU A 15 15.96 -11.86 -7.71
CA GLU A 15 16.46 -11.04 -8.83
C GLU A 15 15.59 -9.79 -9.06
N PHE A 16 14.27 -9.90 -8.85
CA PHE A 16 13.35 -8.75 -8.91
C PHE A 16 13.61 -7.74 -7.79
N VAL A 17 13.92 -8.19 -6.57
CA VAL A 17 14.24 -7.32 -5.43
C VAL A 17 15.62 -6.67 -5.59
N GLY A 18 16.59 -7.34 -6.22
CA GLY A 18 17.94 -6.80 -6.47
C GLY A 18 17.98 -5.63 -7.46
N LEU A 19 17.10 -5.62 -8.47
CA LEU A 19 17.00 -4.54 -9.45
C LEU A 19 16.37 -3.25 -8.88
N SER A 20 15.54 -3.36 -7.83
CA SER A 20 14.92 -2.20 -7.17
C SER A 20 15.83 -1.49 -6.17
N ALA A 21 16.93 -2.13 -5.73
CA ALA A 21 17.81 -1.59 -4.69
C ALA A 21 18.99 -0.76 -5.24
N ALA A 22 19.22 -0.73 -6.55
CA ALA A 22 20.40 -0.10 -7.15
C ALA A 22 20.21 1.40 -7.50
N SER A 23 19.05 1.99 -7.26
CA SER A 23 18.73 3.37 -7.71
C SER A 23 18.60 4.42 -6.59
N VAL A 24 18.97 4.12 -5.34
CA VAL A 24 18.86 5.11 -4.24
C VAL A 24 20.20 5.25 -3.52
N ALA A 25 21.16 5.89 -4.17
CA ALA A 25 22.31 6.48 -3.51
C ALA A 25 22.50 7.92 -4.02
N GLY A 26 21.91 8.89 -3.32
CA GLY A 26 22.18 10.31 -3.57
C GLY A 26 21.06 11.23 -3.09
N GLY A 27 21.25 11.89 -1.95
CA GLY A 27 20.49 13.08 -1.61
C GLY A 27 19.67 13.02 -0.32
N MET A 28 20.33 13.17 0.84
CA MET A 28 19.66 13.62 2.07
C MET A 28 19.22 15.08 1.91
N LEU A 29 17.92 15.30 1.76
CA LEU A 29 17.28 16.56 2.11
C LEU A 29 15.99 16.25 2.86
N GLY A 30 15.84 16.85 4.04
CA GLY A 30 14.73 16.63 4.95
C GLY A 30 13.39 17.00 4.30
N PHE A 31 12.49 16.04 4.19
CA PHE A 31 11.11 16.26 3.81
C PHE A 31 10.26 16.52 5.06
N SER A 32 10.01 17.80 5.35
CA SER A 32 8.76 18.18 6.01
C SER A 32 7.62 17.93 5.01
N PRO A 33 6.48 17.34 5.42
CA PRO A 33 5.31 17.29 4.56
C PRO A 33 4.68 18.68 4.55
N SER A 34 5.23 19.58 3.74
CA SER A 34 4.49 20.73 3.28
C SER A 34 3.40 20.20 2.35
N ALA A 35 2.14 20.53 2.65
CA ALA A 35 1.04 20.33 1.72
C ALA A 35 1.35 21.17 0.46
N ALA A 36 2.13 20.60 -0.45
CA ALA A 36 2.31 21.19 -1.76
C ALA A 36 0.94 21.25 -2.42
N ALA A 37 0.52 22.42 -2.82
CA ALA A 37 -0.67 22.61 -3.65
C ALA A 37 -0.60 21.60 -4.80
N ALA A 38 -1.68 20.83 -5.01
CA ALA A 38 -1.75 19.88 -6.10
C ALA A 38 -1.35 20.59 -7.40
N PRO A 39 -0.38 20.07 -8.17
CA PRO A 39 0.02 20.70 -9.42
C PRO A 39 -1.22 20.84 -10.29
N THR A 40 -1.46 22.03 -10.82
CA THR A 40 -2.48 22.26 -11.83
C THR A 40 -2.24 21.26 -12.97
N GLY A 41 -3.30 20.63 -13.52
CA GLY A 41 -3.21 19.50 -14.48
C GLY A 41 -2.36 19.71 -15.72
N ASP A 42 -1.74 20.87 -15.89
CA ASP A 42 -0.98 21.34 -17.05
C ASP A 42 0.54 21.23 -16.89
N SER A 43 1.03 20.45 -15.92
CA SER A 43 2.44 20.16 -15.75
C SER A 43 2.72 18.67 -15.75
N TRP A 44 3.76 18.26 -16.48
CA TRP A 44 4.33 16.92 -16.45
C TRP A 44 5.86 17.03 -16.38
N ASP A 45 6.45 16.34 -15.42
CA ASP A 45 7.89 16.30 -15.20
C ASP A 45 8.35 14.84 -15.18
N PRO A 46 9.19 14.40 -16.14
CA PRO A 46 9.68 13.03 -16.18
C PRO A 46 10.59 12.68 -15.00
N ALA A 47 11.16 13.67 -14.32
CA ALA A 47 12.00 13.48 -13.15
C ALA A 47 11.20 13.45 -11.84
N ALA A 48 9.90 13.80 -11.88
CA ALA A 48 9.07 13.76 -10.71
C ALA A 48 8.92 12.32 -10.21
N PRO A 49 9.05 12.06 -8.90
CA PRO A 49 8.78 10.75 -8.37
C PRO A 49 7.31 10.37 -8.63
N LEU A 50 7.05 9.08 -8.84
CA LEU A 50 5.69 8.58 -8.95
C LEU A 50 4.87 9.04 -7.74
N MET A 51 3.72 9.64 -8.01
CA MET A 51 2.83 10.07 -6.93
C MET A 51 2.35 8.87 -6.13
N VAL A 52 2.67 8.87 -4.84
CA VAL A 52 2.07 7.91 -3.92
C VAL A 52 0.71 8.46 -3.52
N THR A 53 -0.35 7.85 -4.04
CA THR A 53 -1.73 8.23 -3.75
C THR A 53 -2.30 7.38 -2.63
N GLY A 54 -3.23 7.94 -1.87
CA GLY A 54 -3.98 7.23 -0.86
C GLY A 54 -3.75 7.73 0.57
N LYS A 55 -4.55 7.18 1.48
CA LYS A 55 -4.50 7.50 2.92
C LYS A 55 -3.37 6.75 3.58
N ALA A 56 -2.62 7.42 4.45
CA ALA A 56 -1.56 6.79 5.23
C ALA A 56 -2.08 5.57 6.04
N LEU A 57 -1.29 4.50 6.07
CA LEU A 57 -1.55 3.36 6.95
C LEU A 57 -1.20 3.77 8.39
N ARG A 58 -2.14 3.65 9.32
CA ARG A 58 -1.94 3.93 10.75
C ARG A 58 -1.64 2.63 11.49
N ALA A 59 -0.41 2.45 11.89
CA ALA A 59 0.06 1.26 12.60
C ALA A 59 0.16 1.53 14.11
N GLN A 60 -0.52 0.70 14.91
CA GLN A 60 -0.51 0.78 16.37
C GLN A 60 0.40 -0.29 16.96
N PRO A 61 1.60 0.06 17.41
CA PRO A 61 2.47 -0.87 18.12
C PRO A 61 1.94 -1.13 19.53
N VAL A 62 1.94 -2.40 19.93
CA VAL A 62 1.48 -2.85 21.24
C VAL A 62 2.57 -3.73 21.86
N LEU A 63 3.14 -3.32 22.97
CA LEU A 63 4.05 -4.15 23.76
C LEU A 63 3.26 -4.93 24.81
N MET A 64 3.12 -6.24 24.57
CA MET A 64 2.53 -7.15 25.53
C MET A 64 3.60 -7.66 26.49
N TYR A 65 3.41 -7.45 27.79
CA TYR A 65 4.33 -7.95 28.81
C TYR A 65 3.60 -8.25 30.12
N ARG A 66 4.27 -8.98 30.99
CA ARG A 66 3.77 -9.32 32.32
C ARG A 66 4.87 -9.07 33.36
N VAL A 67 4.50 -8.41 34.45
CA VAL A 67 5.34 -8.30 35.64
C VAL A 67 5.10 -9.54 36.50
N ALA A 68 6.12 -10.35 36.63
CA ALA A 68 6.05 -11.59 37.40
C ALA A 68 6.07 -11.29 38.92
N GLN A 69 5.15 -11.88 39.68
CA GLN A 69 5.15 -11.81 41.15
C GLN A 69 5.83 -13.04 41.72
N ARG A 70 6.85 -12.82 42.53
CA ARG A 70 7.59 -13.90 43.19
C ARG A 70 6.63 -14.72 44.11
N ARG A 71 6.73 -16.03 43.96
CA ARG A 71 5.99 -17.00 44.82
C ARG A 71 6.97 -18.07 45.28
N GLU A 72 6.80 -18.52 46.55
CA GLU A 72 7.63 -19.59 47.06
C GLU A 72 7.21 -20.95 46.51
N ALA A 73 8.21 -21.83 46.32
CA ALA A 73 8.04 -23.22 45.90
C ALA A 73 7.29 -23.42 44.57
N THR A 74 7.23 -22.40 43.71
CA THR A 74 6.60 -22.51 42.37
C THR A 74 7.42 -21.81 41.30
N SER A 75 7.18 -22.16 40.01
CA SER A 75 7.66 -21.40 38.87
C SER A 75 6.83 -20.12 38.76
N TRP A 76 7.38 -18.99 39.14
CA TRP A 76 6.68 -17.70 39.17
C TRP A 76 7.08 -16.76 38.02
N LYS A 77 8.27 -16.95 37.47
CA LYS A 77 8.80 -16.08 36.44
C LYS A 77 8.41 -16.58 35.05
N SER A 78 7.83 -15.70 34.25
CA SER A 78 7.57 -16.01 32.85
C SER A 78 8.87 -16.15 32.07
N TRP A 79 8.87 -16.94 31.04
CA TRP A 79 9.98 -17.00 30.10
C TRP A 79 10.05 -15.71 29.28
N GLY A 80 11.25 -15.25 28.92
CA GLY A 80 11.45 -14.05 28.09
C GLY A 80 12.22 -12.95 28.81
N GLY A 81 12.69 -11.97 28.06
CA GLY A 81 13.61 -10.92 28.53
C GLY A 81 12.93 -9.67 29.12
N VAL A 82 11.61 -9.51 29.01
CA VAL A 82 10.87 -8.34 29.50
C VAL A 82 10.04 -8.77 30.72
N GLN A 83 10.57 -8.58 31.93
CA GLN A 83 9.99 -9.15 33.17
C GLN A 83 9.49 -8.11 34.15
N ASP A 84 9.78 -6.82 33.93
CA ASP A 84 9.41 -5.72 34.79
C ASP A 84 9.12 -4.44 33.98
N ASP A 85 8.64 -3.41 34.65
CA ASP A 85 8.28 -2.15 34.03
C ASP A 85 9.51 -1.40 33.46
N GLN A 86 10.66 -1.54 34.06
CA GLN A 86 11.89 -0.91 33.56
C GLN A 86 12.35 -1.55 32.23
N ALA A 87 12.31 -2.89 32.16
CA ALA A 87 12.62 -3.62 30.92
C ALA A 87 11.60 -3.30 29.83
N ALA A 88 10.31 -3.17 30.19
CA ALA A 88 9.26 -2.80 29.26
C ALA A 88 9.46 -1.37 28.72
N GLU A 89 9.85 -0.41 29.56
CA GLU A 89 10.12 0.97 29.11
C GLU A 89 11.28 1.02 28.15
N LYS A 90 12.37 0.33 28.47
CA LYS A 90 13.55 0.21 27.57
C LYS A 90 13.16 -0.41 26.23
N GLU A 91 12.30 -1.41 26.24
CA GLU A 91 11.84 -2.07 25.01
C GLU A 91 10.89 -1.15 24.22
N CYS A 92 10.01 -0.38 24.85
CA CYS A 92 9.20 0.64 24.19
C CYS A 92 10.08 1.67 23.44
N GLY A 93 11.16 2.12 24.07
CA GLY A 93 12.14 3.01 23.44
C GLY A 93 12.74 2.38 22.18
N ARG A 94 13.22 1.12 22.29
CA ARG A 94 13.76 0.35 21.16
C ARG A 94 12.77 0.21 20.02
N ILE A 95 11.53 -0.22 20.29
CA ILE A 95 10.47 -0.36 19.30
C ILE A 95 10.21 0.98 18.60
N THR A 96 10.13 2.07 19.37
CA THR A 96 9.90 3.41 18.83
C THR A 96 10.98 3.84 17.84
N GLU A 97 12.25 3.62 18.19
CA GLU A 97 13.39 3.97 17.33
C GLU A 97 13.41 3.13 16.04
N GLU A 98 13.22 1.82 16.17
CA GLU A 98 13.19 0.89 15.03
C GLU A 98 12.04 1.23 14.07
N LEU A 99 10.82 1.45 14.59
CA LEU A 99 9.68 1.79 13.77
C LEU A 99 9.81 3.17 13.11
N ARG A 100 10.47 4.13 13.78
CA ARG A 100 10.80 5.43 13.17
C ARG A 100 11.76 5.26 11.99
N ALA A 101 12.79 4.45 12.15
CA ALA A 101 13.74 4.14 11.08
C ALA A 101 13.03 3.43 9.90
N LEU A 102 12.16 2.46 10.17
CA LEU A 102 11.36 1.78 9.14
C LEU A 102 10.41 2.74 8.42
N ALA A 103 9.74 3.64 9.13
CA ALA A 103 8.86 4.64 8.52
C ALA A 103 9.62 5.59 7.58
N THR A 104 10.85 5.97 7.94
CA THR A 104 11.72 6.78 7.07
C THR A 104 12.09 6.05 5.77
N GLN A 105 12.24 4.73 5.82
CA GLN A 105 12.60 3.89 4.67
C GLN A 105 11.39 3.41 3.87
N ALA A 106 10.18 3.67 4.32
CA ALA A 106 8.97 3.00 3.83
C ALA A 106 8.71 3.22 2.32
N GLY A 107 8.95 4.41 1.79
CA GLY A 107 8.60 4.78 0.41
C GLY A 107 7.09 4.78 0.13
N PHE A 108 6.26 4.75 1.19
CA PHE A 108 4.80 4.89 1.16
C PHE A 108 4.32 5.57 2.46
N PRO A 109 3.17 6.24 2.46
CA PRO A 109 2.64 6.90 3.64
C PRO A 109 2.28 5.90 4.75
N VAL A 110 3.04 5.91 5.83
CA VAL A 110 2.77 5.14 7.04
C VAL A 110 2.94 6.01 8.27
N GLN A 111 2.00 5.94 9.19
CA GLN A 111 2.01 6.62 10.48
C GLN A 111 2.18 5.58 11.59
N MET A 112 3.34 5.55 12.22
CA MET A 112 3.58 4.77 13.42
C MET A 112 3.02 5.53 14.62
N LEU A 113 2.01 4.96 15.28
CA LEU A 113 1.43 5.53 16.50
C LEU A 113 2.33 5.25 17.71
N PRO A 114 2.19 5.99 18.82
CA PRO A 114 2.95 5.70 20.04
C PRO A 114 2.74 4.28 20.52
N VAL A 115 3.80 3.64 21.02
CA VAL A 115 3.75 2.28 21.58
C VAL A 115 2.83 2.26 22.79
N VAL A 116 1.92 1.29 22.84
CA VAL A 116 1.05 1.06 24.00
C VAL A 116 1.53 -0.19 24.75
N LYS A 117 1.66 -0.08 26.05
CA LYS A 117 1.96 -1.21 26.96
C LYS A 117 0.69 -1.90 27.38
N VAL A 118 0.66 -3.23 27.36
CA VAL A 118 -0.49 -4.06 27.72
C VAL A 118 -0.03 -5.21 28.60
N ARG A 119 -0.69 -5.38 29.76
CA ARG A 119 -0.39 -6.41 30.76
C ARG A 119 -1.55 -7.38 31.00
N SER A 120 -2.75 -6.99 30.57
CA SER A 120 -3.96 -7.79 30.76
C SER A 120 -4.90 -7.72 29.54
N PRO A 121 -5.86 -8.64 29.43
CA PRO A 121 -6.90 -8.57 28.40
C PRO A 121 -7.72 -7.27 28.42
N GLU A 122 -7.97 -6.71 29.61
CA GLU A 122 -8.73 -5.47 29.78
C GLU A 122 -7.95 -4.27 29.22
N GLU A 123 -6.63 -4.19 29.50
CA GLU A 123 -5.77 -3.16 28.92
C GLU A 123 -5.69 -3.30 27.39
N ALA A 124 -5.70 -4.53 26.85
CA ALA A 124 -5.74 -4.79 25.42
C ALA A 124 -7.03 -4.28 24.77
N ALA A 125 -8.18 -4.44 25.43
CA ALA A 125 -9.47 -3.95 24.92
C ALA A 125 -9.46 -2.44 24.69
N HIS A 126 -8.84 -1.66 25.58
CA HIS A 126 -8.71 -0.20 25.42
C HIS A 126 -7.83 0.21 24.22
N VAL A 127 -6.92 -0.64 23.75
CA VAL A 127 -6.16 -0.35 22.52
C VAL A 127 -7.10 -0.29 21.33
N HIS A 128 -8.13 -1.13 21.31
CA HIS A 128 -9.07 -1.23 20.19
C HIS A 128 -10.07 -0.06 20.10
N GLU A 129 -10.16 0.77 21.14
CA GLU A 129 -10.92 2.03 21.11
C GLU A 129 -10.21 3.11 20.27
N ARG A 130 -8.91 2.95 20.02
CA ARG A 130 -8.12 3.88 19.22
C ARG A 130 -8.41 3.74 17.73
N ASP A 131 -8.14 4.80 17.00
CA ASP A 131 -8.25 4.80 15.56
C ASP A 131 -6.91 4.39 14.92
N TYR A 132 -6.86 3.16 14.38
CA TYR A 132 -5.72 2.57 13.67
C TYR A 132 -6.20 1.58 12.60
N ASP A 133 -5.33 1.24 11.67
CA ASP A 133 -5.61 0.27 10.60
C ASP A 133 -4.99 -1.10 10.89
N CYS A 134 -3.79 -1.12 11.47
CA CYS A 134 -3.06 -2.35 11.77
C CYS A 134 -2.45 -2.29 13.17
N ALA A 135 -2.64 -3.34 13.97
CA ALA A 135 -1.91 -3.54 15.22
C ALA A 135 -0.61 -4.33 14.97
N ILE A 136 0.50 -3.89 15.57
CA ILE A 136 1.77 -4.63 15.57
C ILE A 136 2.02 -5.10 16.99
N ILE A 137 1.81 -6.38 17.25
CA ILE A 137 1.91 -6.96 18.58
C ILE A 137 3.33 -7.44 18.85
N TYR A 138 4.01 -6.78 19.77
CA TYR A 138 5.30 -7.19 20.31
C TYR A 138 5.05 -8.09 21.53
N ALA A 139 4.96 -9.41 21.28
CA ALA A 139 4.57 -10.41 22.28
C ALA A 139 5.74 -10.80 23.19
N ALA A 140 6.18 -9.89 24.07
CA ALA A 140 7.37 -10.06 24.87
C ALA A 140 7.22 -11.10 25.98
N THR A 141 6.26 -10.91 26.89
CA THR A 141 5.87 -11.86 27.94
C THR A 141 4.37 -11.72 28.22
N GLY A 142 3.73 -12.73 28.82
CA GLY A 142 2.30 -12.64 29.14
C GLY A 142 1.61 -14.01 29.06
N SER A 143 0.32 -14.00 28.78
CA SER A 143 -0.48 -15.19 28.57
C SER A 143 -1.07 -15.22 27.17
N GLY A 144 -1.47 -16.40 26.70
CA GLY A 144 -2.20 -16.53 25.44
C GLY A 144 -3.51 -15.76 25.42
N GLU A 145 -4.20 -15.62 26.55
CA GLU A 145 -5.42 -14.82 26.66
C GLU A 145 -5.14 -13.33 26.45
N THR A 146 -4.03 -12.80 26.99
CA THR A 146 -3.61 -11.42 26.73
C THR A 146 -3.23 -11.25 25.28
N LEU A 147 -2.48 -12.19 24.68
CA LEU A 147 -2.13 -12.16 23.27
C LEU A 147 -3.38 -12.12 22.38
N LYS A 148 -4.33 -13.01 22.64
CA LYS A 148 -5.60 -13.08 21.93
C LYS A 148 -6.38 -11.78 22.04
N ALA A 149 -6.42 -11.17 23.22
CA ALA A 149 -7.07 -9.88 23.42
C ALA A 149 -6.38 -8.72 22.70
N CYS A 150 -5.09 -8.84 22.36
CA CYS A 150 -4.37 -7.86 21.54
C CYS A 150 -4.72 -7.95 20.06
N PHE A 151 -5.28 -9.06 19.58
CA PHE A 151 -5.66 -9.19 18.17
C PHE A 151 -6.81 -8.22 17.83
N ALA A 152 -6.71 -7.58 16.68
CA ALA A 152 -7.73 -6.64 16.25
C ALA A 152 -9.09 -7.34 16.07
N PRO A 153 -10.15 -6.91 16.77
CA PRO A 153 -11.44 -7.62 16.79
C PRO A 153 -12.28 -7.32 15.56
N ARG A 154 -11.93 -6.28 14.79
CA ARG A 154 -12.72 -5.78 13.66
C ARG A 154 -12.15 -6.30 12.35
N LYS A 155 -13.05 -6.68 11.44
CA LYS A 155 -12.69 -7.15 10.09
C LYS A 155 -12.03 -6.10 9.19
N ASP A 156 -12.12 -4.83 9.55
CA ASP A 156 -11.51 -3.70 8.86
C ASP A 156 -10.13 -3.31 9.40
N ARG A 157 -9.59 -4.11 10.34
CA ARG A 157 -8.28 -3.91 10.95
C ARG A 157 -7.45 -5.18 10.87
N ASP A 158 -6.18 -5.00 10.63
CA ASP A 158 -5.23 -6.10 10.52
C ASP A 158 -4.38 -6.23 11.79
N THR A 159 -3.79 -7.39 11.98
CA THR A 159 -2.87 -7.67 13.08
C THR A 159 -1.61 -8.32 12.53
N LEU A 160 -0.45 -7.78 12.90
CA LEU A 160 0.85 -8.42 12.73
C LEU A 160 1.42 -8.75 14.11
N VAL A 161 2.11 -9.86 14.22
CA VAL A 161 2.81 -10.24 15.46
C VAL A 161 4.32 -10.19 15.21
N PHE A 162 5.04 -9.41 16.03
CA PHE A 162 6.49 -9.34 15.95
C PHE A 162 7.12 -10.05 17.15
N VAL A 163 8.02 -10.99 16.87
CA VAL A 163 8.71 -11.81 17.88
C VAL A 163 10.20 -11.56 17.80
N ARG A 164 10.81 -11.22 18.92
CA ARG A 164 12.28 -11.15 19.04
C ARG A 164 12.84 -12.48 19.53
N HIS A 165 13.78 -12.98 18.78
CA HIS A 165 14.61 -14.10 19.18
C HIS A 165 16.07 -13.67 19.38
N ARG A 166 16.61 -12.87 18.45
CA ARG A 166 18.02 -12.39 18.44
C ARG A 166 18.15 -10.87 18.35
N SER A 167 17.13 -10.18 17.89
CA SER A 167 17.15 -8.74 17.62
C SER A 167 16.97 -7.86 18.87
N GLY A 168 16.89 -8.45 20.06
CA GLY A 168 16.68 -7.74 21.33
C GLY A 168 16.53 -8.69 22.50
N PRO A 169 15.83 -8.29 23.57
CA PRO A 169 15.47 -9.23 24.64
C PRO A 169 14.63 -10.34 24.03
N SER A 170 14.98 -11.60 24.32
CA SER A 170 14.23 -12.75 23.81
C SER A 170 12.78 -12.70 24.30
N TYR A 171 11.81 -12.81 23.40
CA TYR A 171 10.39 -12.80 23.72
C TYR A 171 9.87 -14.19 24.12
N TYR A 172 8.79 -14.22 24.86
CA TYR A 172 8.05 -15.46 25.14
C TYR A 172 7.22 -15.83 23.89
N TRP A 173 7.90 -16.44 22.92
CA TRP A 173 7.35 -16.73 21.61
C TRP A 173 6.43 -17.96 21.57
N TYR A 174 6.41 -18.78 22.62
CA TYR A 174 5.68 -20.04 22.62
C TYR A 174 4.18 -19.88 22.32
N GLU A 175 3.54 -18.91 22.93
CA GLU A 175 2.12 -18.62 22.66
C GLU A 175 1.96 -17.86 21.33
N ALA A 176 2.85 -16.93 21.02
CA ALA A 176 2.78 -16.12 19.82
C ALA A 176 2.93 -16.93 18.52
N LEU A 177 3.58 -18.11 18.57
CA LEU A 177 3.74 -19.04 17.45
C LEU A 177 2.81 -20.26 17.56
N SER A 178 1.93 -20.29 18.55
CA SER A 178 1.07 -21.45 18.81
C SER A 178 -0.15 -21.47 17.89
N THR A 179 -0.42 -22.63 17.30
CA THR A 179 -1.64 -22.87 16.52
C THR A 179 -2.93 -22.82 17.37
N ARG A 180 -2.84 -22.64 18.69
CA ARG A 180 -3.99 -22.34 19.56
C ARG A 180 -4.57 -20.96 19.28
N TYR A 181 -3.73 -20.02 18.84
CA TYR A 181 -4.07 -18.60 18.67
C TYR A 181 -3.96 -18.16 17.20
N LEU A 182 -3.18 -18.87 16.39
CA LEU A 182 -2.94 -18.55 15.00
C LEU A 182 -3.63 -19.54 14.06
N ALA A 183 -4.17 -19.04 12.97
CA ALA A 183 -4.62 -19.86 11.87
C ALA A 183 -3.44 -20.40 11.05
N ALA A 184 -3.55 -21.63 10.56
CA ALA A 184 -2.54 -22.25 9.70
C ALA A 184 -3.19 -23.00 8.53
N GLY A 185 -2.78 -22.66 7.34
CA GLY A 185 -2.81 -23.47 6.12
C GLY A 185 -4.12 -23.73 5.41
N ASN A 186 -5.31 -23.76 6.03
CA ASN A 186 -6.56 -23.93 5.29
C ASN A 186 -7.80 -23.31 5.97
N ALA A 187 -8.84 -23.07 5.15
CA ALA A 187 -10.08 -22.43 5.60
C ALA A 187 -10.82 -23.20 6.73
N GLN A 188 -10.60 -24.48 6.86
CA GLN A 188 -11.26 -25.32 7.85
C GLN A 188 -10.70 -25.06 9.27
N PHE A 189 -9.41 -24.70 9.35
CA PHE A 189 -8.78 -24.31 10.60
C PHE A 189 -9.24 -22.91 11.05
N LEU A 190 -9.49 -22.03 10.10
CA LEU A 190 -10.05 -20.68 10.33
C LEU A 190 -11.45 -20.71 10.97
N GLN A 191 -12.25 -21.74 10.68
CA GLN A 191 -13.58 -21.92 11.26
C GLN A 191 -13.55 -22.31 12.75
N ASN A 192 -12.47 -22.94 13.19
CA ASN A 192 -12.31 -23.40 14.58
C ASN A 192 -11.48 -22.45 15.45
N SER A 193 -10.76 -21.51 14.85
CA SER A 193 -9.99 -20.49 15.58
C SER A 193 -10.85 -19.26 15.83
N HIS A 194 -11.49 -19.23 16.99
CA HIS A 194 -12.07 -18.05 17.66
C HIS A 194 -12.74 -17.02 16.75
N ALA A 195 -13.99 -17.24 16.41
CA ALA A 195 -14.81 -16.41 15.51
C ALA A 195 -14.94 -14.92 15.90
N ASP A 196 -14.58 -14.56 17.13
CA ASP A 196 -14.75 -13.21 17.67
C ASP A 196 -13.56 -12.27 17.43
N HIS A 197 -12.41 -12.83 17.03
CA HIS A 197 -11.22 -12.07 16.65
C HIS A 197 -10.90 -12.40 15.19
N GLY A 198 -10.60 -11.39 14.38
CA GLY A 198 -10.15 -11.63 13.02
C GLY A 198 -9.01 -12.66 13.02
N PRO A 199 -9.00 -13.60 12.08
CA PRO A 199 -7.99 -14.66 12.09
C PRO A 199 -6.61 -14.05 11.83
N VAL A 200 -5.71 -14.14 12.83
CA VAL A 200 -4.29 -13.89 12.66
C VAL A 200 -3.68 -15.17 12.13
N HIS A 201 -3.12 -15.12 10.94
CA HIS A 201 -2.49 -16.28 10.30
C HIS A 201 -1.04 -16.41 10.75
N VAL A 202 -0.51 -17.63 10.72
CA VAL A 202 0.92 -17.87 11.01
C VAL A 202 1.84 -17.03 10.11
N ASP A 203 1.41 -16.71 8.90
CA ASP A 203 2.14 -15.84 7.98
C ASP A 203 2.14 -14.37 8.43
N ASP A 204 1.30 -13.97 9.40
CA ASP A 204 1.28 -12.63 9.97
C ASP A 204 2.29 -12.47 11.12
N VAL A 205 3.05 -13.51 11.42
CA VAL A 205 4.12 -13.49 12.41
C VAL A 205 5.46 -13.20 11.74
N VAL A 206 6.14 -12.18 12.23
CA VAL A 206 7.48 -11.77 11.81
C VAL A 206 8.46 -12.03 12.95
N VAL A 207 9.59 -12.67 12.66
CA VAL A 207 10.63 -12.96 13.66
C VAL A 207 11.90 -12.21 13.31
N ASP A 208 12.33 -11.29 14.17
CA ASP A 208 13.60 -10.53 14.09
C ASP A 208 13.80 -9.66 12.83
N ASP A 209 12.89 -9.69 11.85
CA ASP A 209 13.08 -9.06 10.54
C ASP A 209 12.23 -7.79 10.37
N GLY A 210 12.86 -6.63 10.54
CA GLY A 210 12.20 -5.34 10.31
C GLY A 210 11.87 -5.09 8.83
N GLY A 211 12.65 -5.64 7.89
CA GLY A 211 12.39 -5.53 6.46
C GLY A 211 11.13 -6.29 6.06
N GLU A 212 10.94 -7.49 6.60
CA GLU A 212 9.72 -8.28 6.41
C GLU A 212 8.50 -7.57 7.03
N LEU A 213 8.65 -6.97 8.23
CA LEU A 213 7.59 -6.17 8.83
C LEU A 213 7.20 -4.99 7.91
N LEU A 214 8.17 -4.27 7.37
CA LEU A 214 7.92 -3.16 6.45
C LEU A 214 7.24 -3.62 5.17
N TRP A 215 7.62 -4.78 4.63
CA TRP A 215 6.99 -5.36 3.44
C TRP A 215 5.51 -5.65 3.69
N ARG A 216 5.15 -6.21 4.84
CA ARG A 216 3.76 -6.47 5.21
C ARG A 216 2.96 -5.19 5.40
N LEU A 217 3.53 -4.19 6.06
CA LEU A 217 2.89 -2.87 6.19
C LEU A 217 2.64 -2.23 4.82
N ARG A 218 3.57 -2.40 3.86
CA ARG A 218 3.37 -1.94 2.47
C ARG A 218 2.21 -2.69 1.79
N ALA A 219 2.10 -3.99 2.00
CA ALA A 219 0.99 -4.78 1.45
C ALA A 219 -0.35 -4.34 2.04
N LEU A 220 -0.43 -4.09 3.35
CA LEU A 220 -1.62 -3.57 4.02
C LEU A 220 -1.97 -2.15 3.57
N TYR A 221 -0.97 -1.29 3.36
CA TYR A 221 -1.17 0.03 2.76
C TYR A 221 -1.81 -0.10 1.36
N GLY A 222 -1.28 -0.98 0.52
CA GLY A 222 -1.85 -1.25 -0.80
C GLY A 222 -3.29 -1.75 -0.72
N LEU A 223 -3.56 -2.72 0.14
CA LEU A 223 -4.91 -3.28 0.34
C LEU A 223 -5.90 -2.22 0.82
N LYS A 224 -5.54 -1.42 1.82
CA LYS A 224 -6.36 -0.34 2.36
C LYS A 224 -6.77 0.68 1.30
N ASN A 225 -5.87 1.01 0.38
CA ASN A 225 -6.10 2.01 -0.66
C ASN A 225 -6.68 1.42 -1.95
N PHE A 226 -6.66 0.10 -2.11
CA PHE A 226 -7.22 -0.59 -3.26
C PHE A 226 -8.69 -0.97 -3.05
N VAL A 227 -9.03 -1.56 -1.89
CA VAL A 227 -10.41 -1.98 -1.59
C VAL A 227 -11.32 -0.76 -1.49
N GLY A 228 -12.36 -0.73 -2.30
CA GLY A 228 -13.28 0.40 -2.37
C GLY A 228 -12.76 1.61 -3.16
N ALA A 229 -11.59 1.51 -3.82
CA ALA A 229 -11.05 2.60 -4.62
C ALA A 229 -12.01 3.03 -5.73
N ARG A 230 -12.00 4.32 -6.03
CA ARG A 230 -12.78 4.92 -7.12
C ARG A 230 -12.00 4.84 -8.42
N ILE A 231 -12.66 4.50 -9.51
CA ILE A 231 -12.05 4.37 -10.84
C ILE A 231 -12.96 5.09 -11.84
N VAL A 232 -12.43 6.06 -12.56
CA VAL A 232 -13.14 6.63 -13.72
C VAL A 232 -13.08 5.65 -14.88
N ALA A 233 -14.23 5.27 -15.42
CA ALA A 233 -14.36 4.41 -16.59
C ALA A 233 -14.96 5.21 -17.75
N LEU A 234 -14.10 5.81 -18.58
CA LEU A 234 -14.54 6.58 -19.74
C LEU A 234 -15.06 5.65 -20.85
N GLY A 235 -16.31 5.88 -21.24
CA GLY A 235 -17.05 5.02 -22.18
C GLY A 235 -17.60 3.74 -21.53
N GLY A 236 -17.63 3.70 -20.20
CA GLY A 236 -18.15 2.61 -19.39
C GLY A 236 -17.14 1.49 -19.09
N PRO A 237 -17.40 0.74 -18.02
CA PRO A 237 -16.57 -0.38 -17.62
C PRO A 237 -16.70 -1.54 -18.62
N TRP A 238 -15.57 -2.14 -18.99
CA TRP A 238 -15.54 -3.22 -19.96
C TRP A 238 -14.37 -4.18 -19.75
N GLY A 239 -14.67 -5.46 -19.81
CA GLY A 239 -13.68 -6.53 -19.86
C GLY A 239 -13.70 -7.24 -21.20
N LYS A 240 -12.72 -6.97 -22.09
CA LYS A 240 -12.70 -7.53 -23.46
C LYS A 240 -12.78 -9.05 -23.49
N TYR A 241 -12.05 -9.69 -22.58
CA TYR A 241 -11.93 -11.17 -22.52
C TYR A 241 -12.64 -11.77 -21.30
N ALA A 242 -13.16 -10.94 -20.41
CA ALA A 242 -13.92 -11.31 -19.22
C ALA A 242 -15.03 -10.27 -19.01
N PRO A 243 -16.19 -10.45 -19.68
CA PRO A 243 -17.28 -9.47 -19.65
C PRO A 243 -17.81 -9.18 -18.25
N ASP A 244 -17.69 -10.13 -17.33
CA ASP A 244 -18.07 -10.05 -15.92
C ASP A 244 -17.01 -9.37 -15.02
N ALA A 245 -15.80 -9.12 -15.54
CA ALA A 245 -14.71 -8.54 -14.74
C ALA A 245 -15.10 -7.24 -13.99
N PRO A 246 -15.86 -6.29 -14.56
CA PRO A 246 -16.29 -5.12 -13.82
C PRO A 246 -17.20 -5.45 -12.63
N GLN A 247 -18.08 -6.45 -12.78
CA GLN A 247 -18.95 -6.90 -11.69
C GLN A 247 -18.16 -7.62 -10.62
N VAL A 248 -17.26 -8.51 -11.00
CA VAL A 248 -16.31 -9.18 -10.06
C VAL A 248 -15.49 -8.15 -9.28
N ALA A 249 -15.05 -7.09 -9.93
CA ALA A 249 -14.29 -6.02 -9.28
C ALA A 249 -15.12 -5.28 -8.23
N ARG A 250 -16.39 -5.00 -8.52
CA ARG A 250 -17.32 -4.41 -7.55
C ARG A 250 -17.62 -5.34 -6.38
N ASP A 251 -17.92 -6.60 -6.66
CA ASP A 251 -18.36 -7.56 -5.64
C ASP A 251 -17.21 -8.00 -4.74
N ARG A 252 -16.07 -8.35 -5.34
CA ARG A 252 -14.93 -8.90 -4.60
C ARG A 252 -14.07 -7.85 -3.92
N TYR A 253 -13.82 -6.72 -4.62
CA TYR A 253 -12.92 -5.67 -4.16
C TYR A 253 -13.64 -4.38 -3.77
N ARG A 254 -14.98 -4.34 -3.89
CA ARG A 254 -15.82 -3.17 -3.61
C ARG A 254 -15.39 -1.93 -4.40
N LEU A 255 -14.78 -2.11 -5.58
CA LEU A 255 -14.33 -0.98 -6.38
C LEU A 255 -15.52 -0.12 -6.80
N ASN A 256 -15.41 1.18 -6.60
CA ASN A 256 -16.41 2.14 -7.06
C ASN A 256 -16.06 2.58 -8.49
N ILE A 257 -16.56 1.84 -9.47
CA ILE A 257 -16.33 2.12 -10.88
C ILE A 257 -17.37 3.14 -11.35
N ILE A 258 -16.91 4.36 -11.64
CA ILE A 258 -17.71 5.50 -12.05
C ILE A 258 -17.78 5.47 -13.57
N ASP A 259 -18.99 5.26 -14.11
CA ASP A 259 -19.23 5.29 -15.54
C ASP A 259 -19.32 6.74 -16.02
N VAL A 260 -18.44 7.12 -16.94
CA VAL A 260 -18.42 8.43 -17.58
C VAL A 260 -18.66 8.25 -19.07
N PRO A 261 -19.88 8.53 -19.56
CA PRO A 261 -20.23 8.36 -20.97
C PRO A 261 -19.48 9.37 -21.85
N TYR A 262 -19.23 8.99 -23.09
CA TYR A 262 -18.57 9.87 -24.06
C TYR A 262 -19.39 11.13 -24.38
N ASP A 263 -20.69 11.05 -24.31
CA ASP A 263 -21.58 12.19 -24.54
C ASP A 263 -21.29 13.35 -23.57
N ASP A 264 -20.88 13.03 -22.35
CA ASP A 264 -20.52 14.02 -21.32
C ASP A 264 -19.13 14.65 -21.54
N VAL A 265 -18.26 13.97 -22.31
CA VAL A 265 -16.83 14.33 -22.39
C VAL A 265 -16.40 14.75 -23.79
N SER A 266 -17.10 14.35 -24.86
CA SER A 266 -16.74 14.65 -26.24
C SER A 266 -16.60 16.15 -26.49
N GLY A 267 -17.55 16.95 -26.03
CA GLY A 267 -17.48 18.41 -26.13
C GLY A 267 -16.33 19.03 -25.33
N ARG A 268 -15.97 18.42 -24.20
CA ARG A 268 -14.82 18.85 -23.40
C ARG A 268 -13.49 18.53 -24.08
N ILE A 269 -13.38 17.38 -24.76
CA ILE A 269 -12.22 17.04 -25.58
C ILE A 269 -12.04 18.08 -26.67
N GLU A 270 -13.09 18.39 -27.44
CA GLU A 270 -13.05 19.40 -28.48
C GLU A 270 -12.70 20.78 -27.97
N ALA A 271 -13.24 21.19 -26.82
CA ALA A 271 -12.92 22.47 -26.19
C ALA A 271 -11.44 22.51 -25.75
N THR A 272 -10.94 21.43 -25.16
CA THR A 272 -9.53 21.29 -24.73
C THR A 272 -8.55 21.42 -25.91
N LEU A 273 -8.88 20.85 -27.07
CA LEU A 273 -8.06 21.00 -28.30
C LEU A 273 -8.00 22.43 -28.85
N LYS A 274 -8.99 23.27 -28.50
CA LYS A 274 -9.10 24.69 -28.93
C LYS A 274 -8.58 25.67 -27.88
N ASP A 275 -8.30 25.21 -26.67
CA ASP A 275 -7.82 26.03 -25.56
C ASP A 275 -6.35 26.39 -25.76
N LYS A 276 -6.07 27.69 -25.95
CA LYS A 276 -4.71 28.17 -26.26
C LYS A 276 -3.73 27.97 -25.13
N ASP A 277 -4.16 28.12 -23.89
CA ASP A 277 -3.29 28.00 -22.71
C ASP A 277 -2.92 26.53 -22.49
N ARG A 278 -3.91 25.63 -22.58
CA ARG A 278 -3.69 24.18 -22.52
C ARG A 278 -2.82 23.69 -23.69
N LEU A 279 -3.04 24.21 -24.90
CA LEU A 279 -2.23 23.86 -26.06
C LEU A 279 -0.76 24.27 -25.86
N GLN A 280 -0.50 25.48 -25.35
CA GLN A 280 0.85 25.94 -25.05
C GLN A 280 1.53 25.07 -23.97
N ALA A 281 0.79 24.70 -22.92
CA ALA A 281 1.28 23.80 -21.87
C ALA A 281 1.60 22.42 -22.46
N ALA A 282 0.71 21.84 -23.26
CA ALA A 282 0.91 20.55 -23.93
C ALA A 282 2.11 20.56 -24.88
N GLN A 283 2.33 21.66 -25.61
CA GLN A 283 3.51 21.84 -26.46
C GLN A 283 4.81 21.80 -25.66
N ARG A 284 4.87 22.50 -24.50
CA ARG A 284 6.05 22.44 -23.62
C ARG A 284 6.32 21.01 -23.11
N MET A 285 5.26 20.30 -22.67
CA MET A 285 5.37 18.91 -22.24
C MET A 285 5.84 17.99 -23.37
N THR A 286 5.35 18.21 -24.59
CA THR A 286 5.78 17.50 -25.80
C THR A 286 7.26 17.68 -26.07
N GLU A 287 7.78 18.92 -26.00
CA GLU A 287 9.22 19.18 -26.18
C GLU A 287 10.05 18.44 -25.12
N THR A 288 9.63 18.53 -23.87
CA THR A 288 10.29 17.83 -22.77
C THR A 288 10.31 16.32 -23.00
N TYR A 289 9.19 15.73 -23.40
CA TYR A 289 9.07 14.29 -23.67
C TYR A 289 9.96 13.86 -24.82
N LEU A 290 9.95 14.61 -25.94
CA LEU A 290 10.74 14.28 -27.12
C LEU A 290 12.25 14.51 -26.95
N ALA A 291 12.64 15.31 -25.95
CA ALA A 291 14.04 15.53 -25.58
C ALA A 291 14.61 14.44 -24.66
N MET A 292 13.77 13.51 -24.17
CA MET A 292 14.24 12.42 -23.31
C MET A 292 15.19 11.48 -24.07
N PRO A 293 16.24 10.97 -23.39
CA PRO A 293 17.09 9.92 -23.96
C PRO A 293 16.25 8.73 -24.46
N ASP A 294 16.65 8.14 -25.56
CA ASP A 294 16.01 6.96 -26.17
C ASP A 294 14.58 7.17 -26.70
N THR A 295 14.13 8.44 -26.80
CA THR A 295 12.84 8.78 -27.40
C THR A 295 13.03 9.10 -28.88
N THR A 296 12.29 8.38 -29.75
CA THR A 296 12.28 8.62 -31.18
C THR A 296 10.87 8.91 -31.67
N LEU A 297 10.68 10.06 -32.31
CA LEU A 297 9.38 10.41 -32.89
C LEU A 297 9.19 9.67 -34.23
N MET A 298 8.21 8.79 -34.28
CA MET A 298 7.86 7.97 -35.47
C MET A 298 6.48 8.36 -36.05
N THR A 299 5.91 9.48 -35.62
CA THR A 299 4.60 9.99 -36.05
C THR A 299 4.64 11.52 -36.09
N ASP A 300 3.54 12.16 -36.48
CA ASP A 300 3.44 13.61 -36.42
C ASP A 300 3.45 14.11 -34.96
N LYS A 301 4.21 15.15 -34.70
CA LYS A 301 4.33 15.76 -33.37
C LYS A 301 2.99 16.19 -32.77
N GLU A 302 2.03 16.55 -33.63
CA GLU A 302 0.66 16.91 -33.20
C GLU A 302 -0.01 15.79 -32.41
N PHE A 303 0.17 14.52 -32.78
CA PHE A 303 -0.40 13.39 -32.02
C PHE A 303 0.14 13.31 -30.58
N VAL A 304 1.43 13.63 -30.39
CA VAL A 304 2.05 13.67 -29.06
C VAL A 304 1.49 14.85 -28.26
N THR A 305 1.36 16.03 -28.88
CA THR A 305 0.76 17.21 -28.21
C THR A 305 -0.69 16.95 -27.80
N ASN A 306 -1.46 16.32 -28.67
CA ASN A 306 -2.86 15.95 -28.35
C ASN A 306 -2.94 14.92 -27.23
N ALA A 307 -1.96 14.01 -27.10
CA ALA A 307 -1.90 13.09 -25.96
C ALA A 307 -1.67 13.82 -24.63
N PHE A 308 -0.88 14.90 -24.60
CA PHE A 308 -0.71 15.74 -23.42
C PHE A 308 -1.95 16.61 -23.11
N LEU A 309 -2.69 17.05 -24.14
CA LEU A 309 -3.99 17.70 -23.93
C LEU A 309 -4.98 16.76 -23.25
N LEU A 310 -5.08 15.51 -23.73
CA LEU A 310 -5.89 14.48 -23.08
C LEU A 310 -5.42 14.18 -21.66
N HIS A 311 -4.13 14.17 -21.40
CA HIS A 311 -3.57 13.96 -20.06
C HIS A 311 -4.10 14.99 -19.06
N GLY A 312 -4.10 16.28 -19.41
CA GLY A 312 -4.69 17.32 -18.57
C GLY A 312 -6.17 17.09 -18.31
N LEU A 313 -6.95 16.78 -19.36
CA LEU A 313 -8.38 16.52 -19.24
C LEU A 313 -8.68 15.27 -18.40
N PHE A 314 -7.93 14.19 -18.54
CA PHE A 314 -8.14 12.97 -17.76
C PHE A 314 -7.81 13.19 -16.28
N LYS A 315 -6.77 13.97 -15.99
CA LYS A 315 -6.48 14.41 -14.61
C LYS A 315 -7.62 15.26 -14.02
N ASP A 316 -8.25 16.12 -14.83
CA ASP A 316 -9.42 16.87 -14.37
C ASP A 316 -10.59 15.93 -14.03
N LEU A 317 -10.90 14.96 -14.88
CA LEU A 317 -11.91 13.94 -14.59
C LEU A 317 -11.59 13.12 -13.33
N MET A 318 -10.34 12.74 -13.15
CA MET A 318 -9.92 12.02 -11.94
C MET A 318 -10.10 12.87 -10.68
N ARG A 319 -9.79 14.16 -10.74
CA ARG A 319 -10.00 15.12 -9.62
C ARG A 319 -11.48 15.34 -9.32
N GLU A 320 -12.29 15.60 -10.35
CA GLU A 320 -13.73 15.82 -10.23
C GLU A 320 -14.44 14.64 -9.56
N HIS A 321 -13.99 13.42 -9.88
CA HIS A 321 -14.56 12.20 -9.33
C HIS A 321 -13.81 11.68 -8.09
N GLU A 322 -12.76 12.39 -7.62
CA GLU A 322 -11.88 11.94 -6.52
C GLU A 322 -11.39 10.50 -6.73
N ALA A 323 -11.03 10.14 -7.97
CA ALA A 323 -10.65 8.79 -8.36
C ALA A 323 -9.14 8.71 -8.62
N PRO A 324 -8.41 7.85 -7.90
CA PRO A 324 -6.98 7.64 -8.10
C PRO A 324 -6.63 6.78 -9.32
N ALA A 325 -7.65 6.25 -10.01
CA ALA A 325 -7.45 5.35 -11.15
C ALA A 325 -8.39 5.72 -12.32
N PHE A 326 -7.93 5.40 -13.53
CA PHE A 326 -8.62 5.69 -14.78
C PHE A 326 -8.60 4.48 -15.71
N THR A 327 -9.70 4.22 -16.40
CA THR A 327 -9.79 3.24 -17.48
C THR A 327 -10.61 3.78 -18.63
N ILE A 328 -10.43 3.23 -19.83
CA ILE A 328 -11.08 3.73 -21.04
C ILE A 328 -11.54 2.58 -21.93
N ARG A 329 -12.72 2.74 -22.50
CA ARG A 329 -13.25 1.88 -23.56
C ARG A 329 -13.36 2.68 -24.86
N GLY A 330 -13.21 2.03 -26.01
CA GLY A 330 -13.40 2.66 -27.31
C GLY A 330 -12.30 3.61 -27.72
N CYS A 331 -11.03 3.35 -27.30
CA CYS A 331 -9.88 4.20 -27.58
C CYS A 331 -9.63 4.47 -29.06
N MET A 332 -9.83 3.47 -29.95
CA MET A 332 -9.63 3.61 -31.39
C MET A 332 -10.89 4.10 -32.10
N SER A 333 -12.08 3.68 -31.65
CA SER A 333 -13.33 3.99 -32.33
C SER A 333 -13.90 5.34 -31.97
N THR A 334 -13.62 5.85 -30.77
CA THR A 334 -14.22 7.08 -30.24
C THR A 334 -13.19 8.16 -29.96
N ILE A 335 -12.14 7.86 -29.20
CA ILE A 335 -11.14 8.88 -28.82
C ILE A 335 -10.32 9.33 -30.02
N LEU A 336 -9.81 8.40 -30.83
CA LEU A 336 -8.94 8.74 -31.96
C LEU A 336 -9.59 9.74 -32.93
N PRO A 337 -10.85 9.57 -33.36
CA PRO A 337 -11.49 10.55 -34.24
C PRO A 337 -11.66 11.94 -33.62
N ILE A 338 -11.98 12.01 -32.33
CA ILE A 338 -12.29 13.29 -31.64
C ILE A 338 -10.99 14.00 -31.24
N ALA A 339 -10.06 13.29 -30.60
CA ALA A 339 -8.85 13.87 -30.04
C ALA A 339 -7.67 13.87 -31.02
N ARG A 340 -7.80 13.28 -32.21
CA ARG A 340 -6.73 13.12 -33.19
C ARG A 340 -5.47 12.49 -32.61
N THR A 341 -5.64 11.58 -31.64
CA THR A 341 -4.57 10.77 -31.03
C THR A 341 -5.19 9.56 -30.33
N THR A 342 -4.36 8.53 -30.12
CA THR A 342 -4.75 7.42 -29.25
C THR A 342 -4.41 7.74 -27.80
N PRO A 343 -5.17 7.29 -26.81
CA PRO A 343 -4.93 7.59 -25.40
C PRO A 343 -3.80 6.73 -24.77
N CYS A 344 -3.09 5.91 -25.57
CA CYS A 344 -2.07 4.99 -25.04
C CYS A 344 -0.92 5.74 -24.34
N LEU A 345 -0.38 6.78 -24.97
CA LEU A 345 0.63 7.63 -24.35
C LEU A 345 0.04 8.37 -23.13
N THR A 346 -1.15 8.94 -23.27
CA THR A 346 -1.86 9.61 -22.19
C THR A 346 -2.00 8.73 -20.94
N LEU A 347 -2.45 7.48 -21.11
CA LEU A 347 -2.61 6.54 -20.00
C LEU A 347 -1.27 6.11 -19.37
N GLY A 348 -0.19 6.09 -20.16
CA GLY A 348 1.15 5.82 -19.65
C GLY A 348 1.77 6.98 -18.88
N LEU A 349 1.22 8.18 -19.01
CA LEU A 349 1.67 9.41 -18.35
C LEU A 349 0.84 9.77 -17.10
N LEU A 350 -0.35 9.15 -16.92
CA LEU A 350 -1.20 9.33 -15.74
C LEU A 350 -0.66 8.61 -14.51
#